data_fb98946ea58b3b31d589a99768000618
#
_entry.id   fb98946ea58b3b31d589a99768000618
#
_cell.length_a   1.000
_cell.length_b   1.000
_cell.length_c   1.000
_cell.angle_alpha   90.00
_cell.angle_beta   90.00
_cell.angle_gamma   90.00
#
_symmetry.space_group_name_H-M   'P 1'
#
loop_
_entity.id
_entity.type
_entity.pdbx_description
1 polymer ?
#
loop_
_entity_poly.entity_id
_entity_poly.type
_entity_poly.pdbx_seq_one_letter_code
_entity_poly.pdbx_strand_id
1 'polypeptide(L)'
;YSFDADVLEAAFRQHPKALILCNPSNPCGKVFTREELQIIADLAEKYDTYVITDEVYEHILYAPNRHVYFSTLPGMRKRTICCSSLSKTYSITGWRLGYVIAPPEITDRVKKVHDFLTVGAAAPLQEAAVVGLKFGDDYYKWLQDKYTHMRKLFLDGLDRIGIQHNVPQGAYYVMVDVSEFGYESDLRLCEALAEHVGVGAVPGSSFFREPENRYIRLLSLIHISEPTRHSLISY
;
A
#
# COMPACT_ATOMS: atom_id res chain seq x y z
N TYR A 1 -11.66 6.43 -5.06
CA TYR A 1 -11.58 5.01 -5.46
C TYR A 1 -12.61 4.18 -4.69
N SER A 2 -13.34 3.34 -5.41
CA SER A 2 -14.36 2.43 -4.90
C SER A 2 -14.37 1.17 -5.76
N PHE A 3 -15.02 0.13 -5.29
CA PHE A 3 -15.34 -1.05 -6.11
C PHE A 3 -16.86 -1.17 -6.24
N ASP A 4 -17.27 -1.81 -7.31
CA ASP A 4 -18.66 -2.19 -7.53
C ASP A 4 -18.88 -3.60 -6.96
N ALA A 5 -19.87 -3.74 -6.07
CA ALA A 5 -20.13 -4.99 -5.39
C ALA A 5 -20.63 -6.09 -6.34
N ASP A 6 -21.42 -5.72 -7.37
CA ASP A 6 -21.95 -6.68 -8.35
C ASP A 6 -20.84 -7.20 -9.27
N VAL A 7 -19.91 -6.30 -9.67
CA VAL A 7 -18.72 -6.68 -10.45
C VAL A 7 -17.81 -7.58 -9.63
N LEU A 8 -17.63 -7.26 -8.34
CA LEU A 8 -16.85 -8.09 -7.44
C LEU A 8 -17.48 -9.47 -7.26
N GLU A 9 -18.80 -9.54 -7.03
CA GLU A 9 -19.49 -10.83 -6.91
C GLU A 9 -19.40 -11.65 -8.22
N ALA A 10 -19.50 -11.01 -9.38
CA ALA A 10 -19.33 -11.68 -10.66
C ALA A 10 -17.94 -12.34 -10.79
N ALA A 11 -16.89 -11.70 -10.24
CA ALA A 11 -15.57 -12.31 -10.18
C ALA A 11 -15.51 -13.49 -9.20
N PHE A 12 -16.16 -13.40 -8.04
CA PHE A 12 -16.24 -14.50 -7.07
C PHE A 12 -17.02 -15.71 -7.59
N ARG A 13 -18.01 -15.53 -8.47
CA ARG A 13 -18.74 -16.63 -9.13
C ARG A 13 -17.84 -17.50 -10.00
N GLN A 14 -16.64 -17.04 -10.35
CA GLN A 14 -15.64 -17.86 -11.05
C GLN A 14 -14.85 -18.77 -10.08
N HIS A 15 -15.20 -18.81 -8.80
CA HIS A 15 -14.57 -19.59 -7.73
C HIS A 15 -13.04 -19.39 -7.64
N PRO A 16 -12.56 -18.15 -7.50
CA PRO A 16 -11.13 -17.91 -7.32
C PRO A 16 -10.64 -18.60 -6.04
N LYS A 17 -9.44 -19.16 -6.06
CA LYS A 17 -8.85 -19.77 -4.86
C LYS A 17 -8.47 -18.73 -3.81
N ALA A 18 -8.08 -17.56 -4.25
CA ALA A 18 -7.73 -16.45 -3.34
C ALA A 18 -8.00 -15.10 -3.99
N LEU A 19 -8.31 -14.12 -3.15
CA LEU A 19 -8.31 -12.69 -3.46
C LEU A 19 -7.09 -12.05 -2.79
N ILE A 20 -6.38 -11.16 -3.49
CA ILE A 20 -5.34 -10.30 -2.90
C ILE A 20 -5.96 -8.93 -2.61
N LEU A 21 -5.86 -8.47 -1.36
CA LEU A 21 -6.41 -7.21 -0.87
C LEU A 21 -5.30 -6.35 -0.25
N CYS A 22 -4.99 -5.22 -0.87
CA CYS A 22 -4.04 -4.25 -0.32
C CYS A 22 -4.79 -3.15 0.44
N ASN A 23 -4.59 -3.08 1.77
CA ASN A 23 -5.27 -2.12 2.65
C ASN A 23 -4.35 -1.60 3.76
N PRO A 24 -3.99 -0.31 3.82
CA PRO A 24 -4.22 0.76 2.82
C PRO A 24 -3.62 0.46 1.46
N SER A 25 -4.28 0.92 0.40
CA SER A 25 -3.96 0.52 -0.96
C SER A 25 -2.74 1.27 -1.54
N ASN A 26 -1.85 0.54 -2.17
CA ASN A 26 -0.91 1.04 -3.16
C ASN A 26 -1.49 0.70 -4.55
N PRO A 27 -1.76 1.68 -5.43
CA PRO A 27 -1.14 3.01 -5.53
C PRO A 27 -1.97 4.19 -4.98
N CYS A 28 -3.25 4.02 -4.66
CA CYS A 28 -4.17 5.16 -4.51
C CYS A 28 -4.38 5.65 -3.08
N GLY A 29 -3.83 4.95 -2.09
CA GLY A 29 -3.99 5.31 -0.67
C GLY A 29 -5.42 5.14 -0.14
N LYS A 30 -6.28 4.35 -0.81
CA LYS A 30 -7.60 4.02 -0.26
C LYS A 30 -7.45 3.23 1.03
N VAL A 31 -8.28 3.56 2.02
CA VAL A 31 -8.51 2.74 3.22
C VAL A 31 -9.93 2.20 3.13
N PHE A 32 -10.06 0.89 3.14
CA PHE A 32 -11.37 0.24 3.10
C PHE A 32 -12.10 0.42 4.41
N THR A 33 -13.38 0.76 4.34
CA THR A 33 -14.25 0.82 5.53
C THR A 33 -14.59 -0.59 6.02
N ARG A 34 -15.09 -0.69 7.26
CA ARG A 34 -15.55 -1.97 7.78
C ARG A 34 -16.68 -2.58 6.94
N GLU A 35 -17.58 -1.74 6.43
CA GLU A 35 -18.71 -2.15 5.59
C GLU A 35 -18.23 -2.69 4.25
N GLU A 36 -17.28 -2.02 3.60
CA GLU A 36 -16.66 -2.51 2.36
C GLU A 36 -15.92 -3.84 2.57
N LEU A 37 -15.20 -3.96 3.68
CA LEU A 37 -14.51 -5.19 4.03
C LEU A 37 -15.49 -6.33 4.38
N GLN A 38 -16.66 -6.01 4.96
CA GLN A 38 -17.69 -7.01 5.26
C GLN A 38 -18.29 -7.58 3.97
N ILE A 39 -18.53 -6.76 2.95
CA ILE A 39 -18.98 -7.24 1.62
C ILE A 39 -17.97 -8.26 1.06
N ILE A 40 -16.68 -7.95 1.14
CA ILE A 40 -15.63 -8.86 0.68
C ILE A 40 -15.61 -10.16 1.51
N ALA A 41 -15.79 -10.05 2.83
CA ALA A 41 -15.81 -11.18 3.74
C ALA A 41 -16.99 -12.12 3.46
N ASP A 42 -18.19 -11.58 3.25
CA ASP A 42 -19.39 -12.34 2.93
C ASP A 42 -19.23 -13.12 1.60
N LEU A 43 -18.65 -12.46 0.60
CA LEU A 43 -18.35 -13.11 -0.67
C LEU A 43 -17.25 -14.18 -0.52
N ALA A 44 -16.21 -13.92 0.25
CA ALA A 44 -15.14 -14.87 0.51
C ALA A 44 -15.65 -16.13 1.24
N GLU A 45 -16.61 -15.96 2.15
CA GLU A 45 -17.27 -17.09 2.82
C GLU A 45 -18.21 -17.85 1.87
N LYS A 46 -19.04 -17.13 1.14
CA LYS A 46 -20.02 -17.69 0.19
C LYS A 46 -19.36 -18.53 -0.90
N TYR A 47 -18.21 -18.13 -1.40
CA TYR A 47 -17.52 -18.78 -2.53
C TYR A 47 -16.28 -19.58 -2.11
N ASP A 48 -16.07 -19.78 -0.81
CA ASP A 48 -14.94 -20.52 -0.23
C ASP A 48 -13.57 -20.04 -0.75
N THR A 49 -13.37 -18.74 -0.72
CA THR A 49 -12.17 -18.06 -1.21
C THR A 49 -11.28 -17.63 -0.05
N TYR A 50 -9.97 -17.86 -0.13
CA TYR A 50 -9.00 -17.28 0.79
C TYR A 50 -8.78 -15.79 0.48
N VAL A 51 -8.46 -15.01 1.51
CA VAL A 51 -8.08 -13.61 1.32
C VAL A 51 -6.64 -13.40 1.80
N ILE A 52 -5.78 -13.00 0.87
CA ILE A 52 -4.39 -12.64 1.16
C ILE A 52 -4.37 -11.12 1.30
N THR A 53 -4.09 -10.61 2.50
CA THR A 53 -4.02 -9.18 2.72
C THR A 53 -2.59 -8.68 2.67
N ASP A 54 -2.37 -7.51 2.06
CA ASP A 54 -1.16 -6.72 2.21
C ASP A 54 -1.49 -5.51 3.07
N GLU A 55 -1.01 -5.51 4.31
CA GLU A 55 -1.35 -4.51 5.33
C GLU A 55 -0.13 -3.65 5.73
N VAL A 56 0.88 -3.58 4.86
CA VAL A 56 2.16 -2.90 5.15
C VAL A 56 2.03 -1.43 5.55
N TYR A 57 0.92 -0.77 5.20
CA TYR A 57 0.62 0.64 5.52
C TYR A 57 -0.33 0.81 6.71
N GLU A 58 -0.58 -0.22 7.49
CA GLU A 58 -1.55 -0.26 8.60
C GLU A 58 -1.42 0.88 9.62
N HIS A 59 -0.21 1.45 9.79
CA HIS A 59 0.08 2.56 10.69
C HIS A 59 0.23 3.92 9.99
N ILE A 60 0.11 3.97 8.67
CA ILE A 60 0.19 5.23 7.90
C ILE A 60 -1.21 5.57 7.40
N LEU A 61 -1.95 6.24 8.26
CA LEU A 61 -3.37 6.56 8.07
C LEU A 61 -3.61 8.03 8.33
N TYR A 62 -4.63 8.57 7.68
CA TYR A 62 -5.02 9.97 7.81
C TYR A 62 -6.44 10.06 8.38
N ALA A 63 -6.56 10.79 9.51
CA ALA A 63 -7.86 10.96 10.16
C ALA A 63 -8.92 11.48 9.16
N PRO A 64 -10.17 11.01 9.27
CA PRO A 64 -10.74 10.16 10.32
C PRO A 64 -10.59 8.65 10.08
N ASN A 65 -9.86 8.24 9.02
CA ASN A 65 -9.76 6.84 8.62
C ASN A 65 -9.01 6.01 9.67
N ARG A 66 -9.40 4.74 9.79
CA ARG A 66 -8.78 3.76 10.68
C ARG A 66 -8.60 2.45 9.96
N HIS A 67 -7.50 1.77 10.26
CA HIS A 67 -7.27 0.42 9.73
C HIS A 67 -8.21 -0.58 10.39
N VAL A 68 -8.78 -1.46 9.57
CA VAL A 68 -9.53 -2.61 10.02
C VAL A 68 -8.83 -3.85 9.51
N TYR A 69 -8.29 -4.66 10.42
CA TYR A 69 -7.67 -5.93 10.06
C TYR A 69 -8.72 -6.90 9.54
N PHE A 70 -8.58 -7.34 8.30
CA PHE A 70 -9.54 -8.22 7.65
C PHE A 70 -9.77 -9.53 8.41
N SER A 71 -8.71 -10.09 8.99
CA SER A 71 -8.76 -11.32 9.79
C SER A 71 -9.61 -11.21 11.05
N THR A 72 -9.97 -9.98 11.51
CA THR A 72 -10.81 -9.75 12.69
C THR A 72 -12.30 -9.75 12.40
N LEU A 73 -12.69 -9.75 11.12
CA LEU A 73 -14.09 -9.86 10.72
C LEU A 73 -14.63 -11.26 11.02
N PRO A 74 -15.95 -11.38 11.28
CA PRO A 74 -16.58 -12.68 11.56
C PRO A 74 -16.22 -13.72 10.49
N GLY A 75 -15.81 -14.92 10.89
CA GLY A 75 -15.44 -16.02 9.99
C GLY A 75 -14.10 -15.89 9.27
N MET A 76 -13.49 -14.70 9.25
CA MET A 76 -12.31 -14.44 8.40
C MET A 76 -10.99 -14.95 8.95
N ARG A 77 -10.87 -15.17 10.27
CA ARG A 77 -9.61 -15.66 10.87
C ARG A 77 -9.10 -16.98 10.23
N LYS A 78 -10.01 -17.88 9.84
CA LYS A 78 -9.66 -19.19 9.28
C LYS A 78 -9.37 -19.19 7.77
N ARG A 79 -9.63 -18.07 7.08
CA ARG A 79 -9.42 -17.92 5.64
C ARG A 79 -8.59 -16.71 5.21
N THR A 80 -8.02 -15.98 6.19
CA THR A 80 -7.14 -14.85 5.91
C THR A 80 -5.67 -15.25 6.04
N ILE A 81 -4.88 -14.83 5.08
CA ILE A 81 -3.42 -14.86 5.09
C ILE A 81 -2.99 -13.40 5.16
N CYS A 82 -2.76 -12.92 6.39
CA CYS A 82 -2.35 -11.55 6.61
C CYS A 82 -0.83 -11.42 6.37
N CYS A 83 -0.47 -10.61 5.38
CA CYS A 83 0.91 -10.25 5.10
C CYS A 83 1.15 -8.80 5.51
N SER A 84 2.20 -8.55 6.26
CA SER A 84 2.65 -7.20 6.58
C SER A 84 4.17 -7.14 6.64
N SER A 85 4.70 -5.95 6.80
CA SER A 85 6.13 -5.72 6.79
C SER A 85 6.51 -4.61 7.76
N LEU A 86 7.70 -4.72 8.32
CA LEU A 86 8.29 -3.69 9.17
C LEU A 86 8.90 -2.53 8.36
N SER A 87 8.93 -2.69 7.04
CA SER A 87 9.60 -1.80 6.09
C SER A 87 9.13 -0.35 6.15
N LYS A 88 7.81 -0.13 6.28
CA LYS A 88 7.21 1.19 6.15
C LYS A 88 7.02 1.86 7.51
N THR A 89 6.51 1.11 8.47
CA THR A 89 6.31 1.60 9.83
C THR A 89 7.61 2.06 10.47
N TYR A 90 8.70 1.32 10.26
CA TYR A 90 10.00 1.61 10.90
C TYR A 90 11.06 2.16 9.93
N SER A 91 10.69 2.50 8.69
CA SER A 91 11.60 3.04 7.66
C SER A 91 12.81 2.13 7.36
N ILE A 92 12.62 0.82 7.44
CA ILE A 92 13.67 -0.21 7.24
C ILE A 92 13.44 -1.05 5.98
N THR A 93 12.97 -0.45 4.91
CA THR A 93 12.64 -1.15 3.66
C THR A 93 13.79 -2.02 3.15
N GLY A 94 15.04 -1.56 3.26
CA GLY A 94 16.24 -2.29 2.84
C GLY A 94 16.57 -3.52 3.69
N TRP A 95 16.00 -3.65 4.88
CA TRP A 95 16.23 -4.80 5.76
C TRP A 95 15.50 -6.06 5.32
N ARG A 96 14.51 -5.94 4.45
CA ARG A 96 13.72 -7.05 3.91
C ARG A 96 13.04 -7.91 5.00
N LEU A 97 12.48 -7.26 6.02
CA LEU A 97 11.74 -7.90 7.10
C LEU A 97 10.23 -7.74 6.93
N GLY A 98 9.52 -8.84 7.02
CA GLY A 98 8.07 -8.91 7.01
C GLY A 98 7.60 -10.15 7.75
N TYR A 99 6.30 -10.30 7.86
CA TYR A 99 5.68 -11.44 8.54
C TYR A 99 4.36 -11.83 7.88
N VAL A 100 3.99 -13.09 8.10
CA VAL A 100 2.70 -13.65 7.70
C VAL A 100 2.02 -14.19 8.94
N ILE A 101 0.73 -13.84 9.09
CA ILE A 101 -0.16 -14.40 10.12
C ILE A 101 -1.27 -15.13 9.39
N ALA A 102 -1.34 -16.44 9.58
CA ALA A 102 -2.32 -17.31 8.93
C ALA A 102 -2.68 -18.49 9.84
N PRO A 103 -3.73 -19.26 9.54
CA PRO A 103 -4.00 -20.53 10.21
C PRO A 103 -2.80 -21.48 10.20
N PRO A 104 -2.62 -22.31 11.23
CA PRO A 104 -1.44 -23.18 11.36
C PRO A 104 -1.19 -24.06 10.13
N GLU A 105 -2.23 -24.64 9.56
CA GLU A 105 -2.14 -25.52 8.39
C GLU A 105 -1.65 -24.79 7.13
N ILE A 106 -1.93 -23.48 7.00
CA ILE A 106 -1.41 -22.63 5.92
C ILE A 106 0.03 -22.24 6.24
N THR A 107 0.29 -21.80 7.48
CA THR A 107 1.61 -21.37 7.93
C THR A 107 2.65 -22.49 7.75
N ASP A 108 2.29 -23.73 8.06
CA ASP A 108 3.20 -24.89 7.90
C ASP A 108 3.56 -25.15 6.43
N ARG A 109 2.63 -24.90 5.51
CA ARG A 109 2.90 -25.00 4.07
C ARG A 109 3.75 -23.83 3.57
N VAL A 110 3.45 -22.61 4.01
CA VAL A 110 4.22 -21.42 3.69
C VAL A 110 5.67 -21.57 4.15
N LYS A 111 5.91 -22.06 5.39
CA LYS A 111 7.26 -22.31 5.91
C LYS A 111 8.07 -23.23 5.00
N LYS A 112 7.48 -24.34 4.56
CA LYS A 112 8.15 -25.29 3.68
C LYS A 112 8.59 -24.66 2.35
N VAL A 113 7.74 -23.84 1.74
CA VAL A 113 8.08 -23.15 0.49
C VAL A 113 9.10 -22.05 0.73
N HIS A 114 8.91 -21.24 1.79
CA HIS A 114 9.81 -20.15 2.15
C HIS A 114 11.23 -20.61 2.45
N ASP A 115 11.38 -21.76 3.12
CA ASP A 115 12.68 -22.37 3.43
C ASP A 115 13.49 -22.62 2.15
N PHE A 116 12.86 -23.10 1.09
CA PHE A 116 13.52 -23.33 -0.20
C PHE A 116 13.74 -22.05 -1.02
N LEU A 117 12.88 -21.03 -0.86
CA LEU A 117 12.98 -19.79 -1.64
C LEU A 117 14.02 -18.82 -1.06
N THR A 118 14.06 -18.67 0.26
CA THR A 118 14.84 -17.61 0.93
C THR A 118 15.55 -18.07 2.21
N VAL A 119 15.34 -19.32 2.66
CA VAL A 119 15.80 -19.87 3.95
C VAL A 119 15.18 -19.12 5.14
N GLY A 120 15.32 -17.80 5.19
CA GLY A 120 14.77 -16.94 6.23
C GLY A 120 15.31 -15.52 6.17
N ALA A 121 14.70 -14.63 6.91
CA ALA A 121 15.23 -13.28 7.09
C ALA A 121 16.50 -13.31 7.97
N ALA A 122 17.41 -12.35 7.75
CA ALA A 122 18.67 -12.27 8.49
C ALA A 122 18.44 -12.13 10.01
N ALA A 123 18.93 -13.07 10.80
CA ALA A 123 18.72 -13.14 12.24
C ALA A 123 19.14 -11.85 13.00
N PRO A 124 20.29 -11.21 12.71
CA PRO A 124 20.65 -9.97 13.37
C PRO A 124 19.65 -8.82 13.14
N LEU A 125 19.04 -8.77 11.95
CA LEU A 125 18.04 -7.76 11.62
C LEU A 125 16.69 -8.07 12.28
N GLN A 126 16.34 -9.34 12.46
CA GLN A 126 15.16 -9.73 13.22
C GLN A 126 15.29 -9.31 14.69
N GLU A 127 16.44 -9.53 15.33
CA GLU A 127 16.71 -9.08 16.69
C GLU A 127 16.64 -7.54 16.81
N ALA A 128 17.25 -6.83 15.89
CA ALA A 128 17.18 -5.37 15.87
C ALA A 128 15.72 -4.85 15.72
N ALA A 129 14.91 -5.52 14.92
CA ALA A 129 13.51 -5.16 14.71
C ALA A 129 12.63 -5.31 15.97
N VAL A 130 13.02 -6.15 16.92
CA VAL A 130 12.33 -6.30 18.22
C VAL A 130 12.28 -4.96 18.98
N VAL A 131 13.29 -4.10 18.80
CA VAL A 131 13.30 -2.75 19.38
C VAL A 131 12.12 -1.92 18.85
N GLY A 132 11.90 -1.90 17.54
CA GLY A 132 10.77 -1.21 16.92
C GLY A 132 9.42 -1.76 17.37
N LEU A 133 9.29 -3.08 17.45
CA LEU A 133 8.05 -3.73 17.89
C LEU A 133 7.68 -3.43 19.36
N LYS A 134 8.62 -2.91 20.14
CA LYS A 134 8.41 -2.48 21.53
C LYS A 134 8.13 -0.99 21.68
N PHE A 135 8.09 -0.23 20.60
CA PHE A 135 7.73 1.18 20.68
C PHE A 135 6.30 1.36 21.17
N GLY A 136 6.07 2.38 21.99
CA GLY A 136 4.77 2.75 22.51
C GLY A 136 3.92 3.55 21.52
N ASP A 137 2.72 3.90 21.94
CA ASP A 137 1.74 4.64 21.13
C ASP A 137 2.23 6.01 20.66
N ASP A 138 3.15 6.62 21.40
CA ASP A 138 3.82 7.89 21.08
C ASP A 138 4.57 7.81 19.74
N TYR A 139 5.22 6.68 19.46
CA TYR A 139 5.89 6.46 18.17
C TYR A 139 4.88 6.44 17.01
N TYR A 140 3.80 5.69 17.15
CA TYR A 140 2.78 5.56 16.10
C TYR A 140 2.03 6.87 15.89
N LYS A 141 1.79 7.62 16.97
CA LYS A 141 1.24 8.98 16.88
C LYS A 141 2.19 9.91 16.13
N TRP A 142 3.47 9.91 16.49
CA TRP A 142 4.48 10.70 15.78
C TRP A 142 4.55 10.34 14.29
N LEU A 143 4.51 9.04 13.97
CA LEU A 143 4.52 8.55 12.59
C LEU A 143 3.31 9.09 11.80
N GLN A 144 2.13 9.03 12.40
CA GLN A 144 0.89 9.52 11.79
C GLN A 144 0.92 11.04 11.61
N ASP A 145 1.35 11.79 12.61
CA ASP A 145 1.46 13.25 12.55
C ASP A 145 2.46 13.66 11.46
N LYS A 146 3.62 13.00 11.38
CA LYS A 146 4.63 13.21 10.34
C LYS A 146 4.05 13.02 8.95
N TYR A 147 3.44 11.89 8.66
CA TYR A 147 2.90 11.63 7.32
C TYR A 147 1.69 12.51 7.00
N THR A 148 0.88 12.87 7.99
CA THR A 148 -0.22 13.83 7.81
C THR A 148 0.30 15.20 7.38
N HIS A 149 1.35 15.69 8.03
CA HIS A 149 2.00 16.94 7.66
C HIS A 149 2.57 16.89 6.25
N MET A 150 3.29 15.84 5.91
CA MET A 150 3.90 15.66 4.59
C MET A 150 2.86 15.57 3.47
N ARG A 151 1.78 14.79 3.70
CA ARG A 151 0.65 14.71 2.76
C ARG A 151 0.07 16.11 2.51
N LYS A 152 -0.19 16.87 3.59
CA LYS A 152 -0.74 18.22 3.47
C LYS A 152 0.15 19.12 2.62
N LEU A 153 1.44 19.18 2.90
CA LEU A 153 2.39 20.00 2.13
C LEU A 153 2.38 19.62 0.64
N PHE A 154 2.33 18.32 0.36
CA PHE A 154 2.36 17.84 -1.02
C PHE A 154 1.07 18.19 -1.77
N LEU A 155 -0.10 17.92 -1.16
CA LEU A 155 -1.39 18.23 -1.77
C LEU A 155 -1.60 19.75 -1.93
N ASP A 156 -1.27 20.55 -0.92
CA ASP A 156 -1.30 22.02 -1.02
C ASP A 156 -0.41 22.54 -2.18
N GLY A 157 0.71 21.86 -2.44
CA GLY A 157 1.59 22.16 -3.57
C GLY A 157 0.94 21.87 -4.92
N LEU A 158 0.30 20.71 -5.08
CA LEU A 158 -0.42 20.32 -6.29
C LEU A 158 -1.63 21.22 -6.54
N ASP A 159 -2.41 21.52 -5.48
CA ASP A 159 -3.55 22.43 -5.55
C ASP A 159 -3.14 23.84 -6.02
N ARG A 160 -2.01 24.35 -5.51
CA ARG A 160 -1.50 25.68 -5.87
C ARG A 160 -1.18 25.83 -7.35
N ILE A 161 -0.76 24.75 -7.99
CA ILE A 161 -0.44 24.72 -9.42
C ILE A 161 -1.57 24.14 -10.28
N GLY A 162 -2.72 23.85 -9.66
CA GLY A 162 -3.95 23.41 -10.36
C GLY A 162 -3.92 21.98 -10.88
N ILE A 163 -3.03 21.14 -10.39
CA ILE A 163 -2.91 19.73 -10.84
C ILE A 163 -3.96 18.88 -10.12
N GLN A 164 -4.77 18.18 -10.90
CA GLN A 164 -5.79 17.26 -10.37
C GLN A 164 -5.13 16.02 -9.76
N HIS A 165 -5.57 15.65 -8.57
CA HIS A 165 -5.04 14.50 -7.83
C HIS A 165 -6.09 13.88 -6.92
N ASN A 166 -5.85 12.66 -6.45
CA ASN A 166 -6.66 12.09 -5.40
C ASN A 166 -6.21 12.57 -4.01
N VAL A 167 -7.08 12.42 -3.03
CA VAL A 167 -6.77 12.63 -1.61
C VAL A 167 -6.60 11.27 -0.94
N PRO A 168 -5.38 10.79 -0.68
CA PRO A 168 -5.16 9.49 -0.07
C PRO A 168 -5.66 9.48 1.38
N GLN A 169 -6.24 8.35 1.78
CA GLN A 169 -6.76 8.08 3.12
C GLN A 169 -5.72 7.38 4.00
N GLY A 170 -4.74 6.72 3.38
CA GLY A 170 -3.60 6.05 4.00
C GLY A 170 -2.46 5.89 3.02
N ALA A 171 -1.38 5.20 3.44
CA ALA A 171 -0.12 5.10 2.72
C ALA A 171 0.50 6.49 2.46
N TYR A 172 1.42 6.61 1.50
CA TYR A 172 2.08 7.87 1.16
C TYR A 172 2.13 8.10 -0.35
N TYR A 173 1.18 7.53 -1.08
CA TYR A 173 1.07 7.67 -2.53
C TYR A 173 -0.03 8.65 -2.90
N VAL A 174 0.22 9.38 -3.97
CA VAL A 174 -0.76 10.27 -4.60
C VAL A 174 -0.83 9.91 -6.09
N MET A 175 -2.03 9.67 -6.59
CA MET A 175 -2.30 9.53 -8.01
C MET A 175 -2.63 10.90 -8.58
N VAL A 176 -1.86 11.32 -9.57
CA VAL A 176 -1.96 12.63 -10.20
C VAL A 176 -2.49 12.46 -11.61
N ASP A 177 -3.48 13.24 -11.97
CA ASP A 177 -4.01 13.30 -13.34
C ASP A 177 -3.07 14.13 -14.20
N VAL A 178 -2.58 13.54 -15.26
CA VAL A 178 -1.61 14.14 -16.18
C VAL A 178 -2.13 14.25 -17.62
N SER A 179 -3.42 14.06 -17.81
CA SER A 179 -4.05 14.09 -19.14
C SER A 179 -3.82 15.41 -19.90
N GLU A 180 -3.64 16.52 -19.19
CA GLU A 180 -3.43 17.84 -19.78
C GLU A 180 -1.96 18.17 -20.11
N PHE A 181 -1.01 17.29 -19.77
CA PHE A 181 0.43 17.55 -19.98
C PHE A 181 0.91 17.34 -21.43
N GLY A 182 0.06 16.80 -22.31
CA GLY A 182 0.33 16.69 -23.74
C GLY A 182 1.39 15.66 -24.13
N TYR A 183 1.72 14.72 -23.24
CA TYR A 183 2.61 13.61 -23.55
C TYR A 183 1.87 12.44 -24.21
N GLU A 184 2.55 11.69 -25.07
CA GLU A 184 2.02 10.51 -25.75
C GLU A 184 1.54 9.42 -24.77
N SER A 185 2.24 9.28 -23.65
CA SER A 185 1.89 8.34 -22.59
C SER A 185 2.41 8.82 -21.22
N ASP A 186 1.84 8.25 -20.16
CA ASP A 186 2.29 8.47 -18.78
C ASP A 186 3.75 8.01 -18.56
N LEU A 187 4.20 6.96 -19.26
CA LEU A 187 5.60 6.52 -19.25
C LEU A 187 6.52 7.60 -19.81
N ARG A 188 6.18 8.19 -20.96
CA ARG A 188 6.98 9.27 -21.56
C ARG A 188 7.04 10.50 -20.67
N LEU A 189 5.96 10.82 -19.99
CA LEU A 189 5.99 11.89 -18.99
C LEU A 189 6.90 11.55 -17.82
N CYS A 190 6.85 10.33 -17.29
CA CYS A 190 7.73 9.90 -16.19
C CYS A 190 9.22 9.98 -16.58
N GLU A 191 9.57 9.56 -17.79
CA GLU A 191 10.93 9.69 -18.35
C GLU A 191 11.35 11.17 -18.41
N ALA A 192 10.52 12.04 -18.99
CA ALA A 192 10.80 13.46 -19.09
C ALA A 192 10.93 14.15 -17.71
N LEU A 193 10.09 13.78 -16.74
CA LEU A 193 10.21 14.29 -15.37
C LEU A 193 11.55 13.88 -14.74
N ALA A 194 11.98 12.65 -14.94
CA ALA A 194 13.26 12.17 -14.42
C ALA A 194 14.45 12.86 -15.10
N GLU A 195 14.44 12.97 -16.43
CA GLU A 195 15.54 13.51 -17.21
C GLU A 195 15.69 15.05 -17.09
N HIS A 196 14.58 15.78 -17.14
CA HIS A 196 14.62 17.24 -17.24
C HIS A 196 14.36 17.96 -15.91
N VAL A 197 13.65 17.31 -14.99
CA VAL A 197 13.25 17.92 -13.70
C VAL A 197 13.89 17.23 -12.49
N GLY A 198 14.38 15.99 -12.64
CA GLY A 198 14.94 15.20 -11.57
C GLY A 198 13.86 14.65 -10.61
N VAL A 199 12.61 14.51 -11.08
CA VAL A 199 11.49 13.99 -10.31
C VAL A 199 11.18 12.56 -10.75
N GLY A 200 11.30 11.61 -9.81
CA GLY A 200 10.90 10.22 -10.02
C GLY A 200 9.40 10.04 -9.86
N ALA A 201 8.76 9.42 -10.86
CA ALA A 201 7.36 9.06 -10.84
C ALA A 201 7.17 7.63 -11.36
N VAL A 202 6.03 7.02 -11.08
CA VAL A 202 5.68 5.69 -11.61
C VAL A 202 4.47 5.84 -12.52
N PRO A 203 4.53 5.31 -13.77
CA PRO A 203 3.41 5.34 -14.69
C PRO A 203 2.16 4.70 -14.08
N GLY A 204 1.03 5.37 -14.17
CA GLY A 204 -0.25 4.86 -13.67
C GLY A 204 -0.73 3.63 -14.41
N SER A 205 -0.42 3.55 -15.71
CA SER A 205 -0.71 2.39 -16.56
C SER A 205 -0.19 1.06 -15.98
N SER A 206 0.85 1.10 -15.15
CA SER A 206 1.38 -0.09 -14.46
C SER A 206 0.42 -0.67 -13.41
N PHE A 207 -0.64 0.05 -13.04
CA PHE A 207 -1.58 -0.35 -11.98
C PHE A 207 -2.97 -0.70 -12.50
N PHE A 208 -3.23 -0.52 -13.80
CA PHE A 208 -4.53 -0.82 -14.40
C PHE A 208 -4.44 -2.04 -15.32
N ARG A 209 -5.52 -2.81 -15.37
CA ARG A 209 -5.62 -3.95 -16.28
C ARG A 209 -5.73 -3.50 -17.74
N GLU A 210 -6.56 -2.49 -17.97
CA GLU A 210 -6.72 -1.87 -19.28
C GLU A 210 -5.75 -0.69 -19.39
N PRO A 211 -5.21 -0.38 -20.58
CA PRO A 211 -4.28 0.73 -20.77
C PRO A 211 -4.90 2.06 -20.32
N GLU A 212 -4.32 2.68 -19.31
CA GLU A 212 -4.77 3.94 -18.73
C GLU A 212 -3.57 4.86 -18.56
N ASN A 213 -3.38 5.78 -19.51
CA ASN A 213 -2.23 6.70 -19.57
C ASN A 213 -2.49 8.05 -18.89
N ARG A 214 -3.60 8.17 -18.16
CA ARG A 214 -4.06 9.42 -17.57
C ARG A 214 -3.36 9.76 -16.27
N TYR A 215 -2.76 8.81 -15.60
CA TYR A 215 -2.27 9.00 -14.25
C TYR A 215 -0.78 8.67 -14.12
N ILE A 216 -0.13 9.37 -13.18
CA ILE A 216 1.14 8.94 -12.60
C ILE A 216 1.01 8.81 -11.10
N ARG A 217 1.80 7.92 -10.48
CA ARG A 217 1.89 7.83 -9.02
C ARG A 217 3.12 8.57 -8.54
N LEU A 218 2.90 9.52 -7.64
CA LEU A 218 3.96 10.20 -6.90
C LEU A 218 3.99 9.74 -5.44
N LEU A 219 5.13 9.95 -4.77
CA LEU A 219 5.31 9.65 -3.36
C LEU A 219 5.39 10.97 -2.57
N SER A 220 4.56 11.11 -1.56
CA SER A 220 4.64 12.22 -0.62
C SER A 220 5.72 11.95 0.45
N LEU A 221 6.99 11.84 0.03
CA LEU A 221 8.12 11.57 0.91
C LEU A 221 8.99 12.82 1.16
N ILE A 222 9.74 12.73 2.19
CA ILE A 222 10.67 13.55 2.97
C ILE A 222 11.38 14.74 2.28
N HIS A 223 11.54 14.78 0.97
CA HIS A 223 12.36 15.79 0.30
C HIS A 223 11.58 17.01 -0.22
N ILE A 224 10.33 17.18 0.21
CA ILE A 224 9.49 18.30 -0.21
C ILE A 224 9.91 19.61 0.44
N SER A 225 10.57 19.58 1.61
CA SER A 225 10.92 20.77 2.37
C SER A 225 12.33 21.32 2.15
N GLU A 226 13.24 20.53 1.57
CA GLU A 226 14.59 21.00 1.22
C GLU A 226 15.07 20.34 -0.08
N PRO A 227 15.24 21.08 -1.18
CA PRO A 227 15.89 20.58 -2.38
C PRO A 227 17.40 20.47 -2.14
N THR A 228 17.82 19.46 -1.42
CA THR A 228 19.25 19.11 -1.41
C THR A 228 19.56 18.37 -2.69
N ARG A 229 20.46 18.95 -3.49
CA ARG A 229 20.93 18.44 -4.80
C ARG A 229 21.59 17.04 -4.77
N HIS A 230 21.50 16.27 -3.67
CA HIS A 230 22.27 15.03 -3.48
C HIS A 230 21.51 13.86 -2.88
N SER A 231 20.21 13.74 -3.04
CA SER A 231 19.51 12.51 -2.65
C SER A 231 18.69 11.93 -3.80
N LEU A 232 19.39 11.59 -4.83
CA LEU A 232 18.88 10.66 -5.83
C LEU A 232 19.03 9.26 -5.30
N ILE A 233 17.93 8.50 -5.36
CA ILE A 233 17.83 7.05 -5.18
C ILE A 233 17.71 6.60 -3.71
N SER A 234 16.47 6.46 -3.27
CA SER A 234 16.14 5.41 -2.32
C SER A 234 15.19 4.44 -3.03
N TYR A 235 15.71 3.24 -3.27
CA TYR A 235 14.98 2.09 -3.78
C TYR A 235 13.83 1.67 -2.85
#